data_938839026ebe098bfe510992b7f99b79
#
_entry.id   938839026ebe098bfe510992b7f99b79
#
_cell.length_a   1.000
_cell.length_b   1.000
_cell.length_c   1.000
_cell.angle_alpha   90.00
_cell.angle_beta   90.00
_cell.angle_gamma   90.00
#
_symmetry.space_group_name_H-M   'P 1'
#
loop_
_entity.id
_entity.type
_entity.pdbx_description
1 polymer ?
#
loop_
_entity_poly.entity_id
_entity_poly.type
_entity_poly.pdbx_seq_one_letter_code
_entity_poly.pdbx_strand_id
1 'polypeptide(L)'
;MVRTYRVARFLTVDTAEQVFERPAGFELAAYWQESTRRLDAALHRHTAHLRLSPRGRKLLPIHFGAAGTRALADAGPPDADGWVRVCLAVESEAVAVGDLLRLGAEASALRAHAPDPAT
;
A
#
# COMPACT_ATOMS: atom_id res chain seq x y z
N MET A 1 0.29 19.31 -19.60
CA MET A 1 0.38 18.59 -18.29
C MET A 1 -0.91 17.83 -18.03
N VAL A 2 -0.83 16.56 -17.70
CA VAL A 2 -1.99 15.75 -17.36
C VAL A 2 -2.26 15.83 -15.86
N ARG A 3 -3.52 16.05 -15.48
CA ARG A 3 -3.93 16.11 -14.08
C ARG A 3 -5.08 15.13 -13.84
N THR A 4 -5.17 14.64 -12.60
CA THR A 4 -6.24 13.76 -12.16
C THR A 4 -7.18 14.51 -11.24
N TYR A 5 -8.50 14.40 -11.51
CA TYR A 5 -9.55 15.04 -10.71
C TYR A 5 -10.53 13.98 -10.20
N ARG A 6 -11.02 14.16 -8.98
CA ARG A 6 -12.09 13.32 -8.45
C ARG A 6 -13.43 13.82 -8.96
N VAL A 7 -14.17 12.97 -9.65
CA VAL A 7 -15.49 13.30 -10.17
C VAL A 7 -16.44 13.71 -9.04
N ALA A 8 -16.36 13.07 -7.90
CA ALA A 8 -17.19 13.38 -6.73
C ALA A 8 -17.01 14.81 -6.19
N ARG A 9 -15.93 15.50 -6.56
CA ARG A 9 -15.66 16.88 -6.14
C ARG A 9 -16.11 17.93 -7.14
N PHE A 10 -16.66 17.53 -8.29
CA PHE A 10 -17.17 18.46 -9.26
C PHE A 10 -18.46 19.10 -8.75
N LEU A 11 -18.55 20.43 -8.86
CA LEU A 11 -19.73 21.17 -8.47
C LEU A 11 -20.72 21.30 -9.64
N THR A 12 -20.19 21.55 -10.83
CA THR A 12 -20.98 21.67 -12.06
C THR A 12 -20.21 21.04 -13.22
N VAL A 13 -20.96 20.47 -14.14
CA VAL A 13 -20.42 19.89 -15.39
C VAL A 13 -21.33 20.32 -16.52
N ASP A 14 -20.79 21.00 -17.51
CA ASP A 14 -21.49 21.42 -18.70
C ASP A 14 -20.75 20.95 -19.95
N THR A 15 -21.50 20.72 -21.01
CA THR A 15 -20.94 20.40 -22.31
C THR A 15 -20.69 21.67 -23.09
N ALA A 16 -19.44 21.93 -23.48
CA ALA A 16 -19.09 23.07 -24.29
C ALA A 16 -19.18 22.71 -25.78
N GLU A 17 -19.39 23.74 -26.62
CA GLU A 17 -19.39 23.56 -28.08
C GLU A 17 -17.98 23.38 -28.65
N GLN A 18 -16.98 23.80 -27.91
CA GLN A 18 -15.58 23.65 -28.28
C GLN A 18 -15.16 22.19 -28.25
N VAL A 19 -14.39 21.78 -29.23
CA VAL A 19 -13.77 20.45 -29.27
C VAL A 19 -12.26 20.58 -29.10
N PHE A 20 -11.66 19.55 -28.56
CA PHE A 20 -10.21 19.48 -28.42
C PHE A 20 -9.69 18.18 -29.04
N GLU A 21 -8.42 18.19 -29.39
CA GLU A 21 -7.76 16.98 -29.84
C GLU A 21 -7.15 16.25 -28.64
N ARG A 22 -7.41 14.95 -28.58
CA ARG A 22 -6.77 14.10 -27.56
C ARG A 22 -5.26 14.11 -27.81
N PRO A 23 -4.42 14.37 -26.76
CA PRO A 23 -2.97 14.36 -26.95
C PRO A 23 -2.48 13.05 -27.55
N ALA A 24 -1.64 13.15 -28.60
CA ALA A 24 -1.03 11.99 -29.22
C ALA A 24 -0.07 11.33 -28.22
N GLY A 25 -0.10 10.00 -28.17
CA GLY A 25 0.77 9.25 -27.28
C GLY A 25 0.28 9.14 -25.84
N PHE A 26 -0.86 9.75 -25.50
CA PHE A 26 -1.44 9.59 -24.18
C PHE A 26 -2.24 8.29 -24.11
N GLU A 27 -1.85 7.41 -23.19
CA GLU A 27 -2.59 6.19 -22.88
C GLU A 27 -3.09 6.23 -21.44
N LEU A 28 -4.41 6.22 -21.28
CA LEU A 28 -5.05 6.33 -19.97
C LEU A 28 -4.67 5.19 -19.04
N ALA A 29 -4.62 3.96 -19.55
CA ALA A 29 -4.28 2.79 -18.74
C ALA A 29 -2.86 2.90 -18.18
N ALA A 30 -1.89 3.28 -19.00
CA ALA A 30 -0.50 3.45 -18.58
C ALA A 30 -0.35 4.61 -17.59
N TYR A 31 -1.03 5.72 -17.83
CA TYR A 31 -1.06 6.86 -16.91
C TYR A 31 -1.63 6.48 -15.55
N TRP A 32 -2.74 5.73 -15.54
CA TRP A 32 -3.40 5.29 -14.31
C TRP A 32 -2.52 4.35 -13.49
N GLN A 33 -1.87 3.40 -14.14
CA GLN A 33 -0.95 2.47 -13.47
C GLN A 33 0.23 3.22 -12.84
N GLU A 34 0.82 4.16 -13.54
CA GLU A 34 1.94 4.95 -13.03
C GLU A 34 1.51 5.86 -11.87
N SER A 35 0.36 6.51 -11.99
CA SER A 35 -0.17 7.38 -10.93
C SER A 35 -0.50 6.58 -9.66
N THR A 36 -1.09 5.40 -9.82
CA THR A 36 -1.41 4.52 -8.69
C THR A 36 -0.13 4.03 -8.01
N ARG A 37 0.88 3.67 -8.78
CA ARG A 37 2.16 3.23 -8.24
C ARG A 37 2.87 4.33 -7.46
N ARG A 38 2.84 5.58 -7.97
CA ARG A 38 3.42 6.74 -7.27
C ARG A 38 2.70 7.02 -5.96
N LEU A 39 1.38 6.94 -5.94
CA LEU A 39 0.58 7.14 -4.74
C LEU A 39 0.87 6.06 -3.70
N ASP A 40 0.92 4.80 -4.12
CA ASP A 40 1.24 3.67 -3.26
C ASP A 40 2.63 3.83 -2.62
N ALA A 41 3.65 4.18 -3.42
CA ALA A 41 4.99 4.44 -2.93
C ALA A 41 5.05 5.62 -1.96
N ALA A 42 4.26 6.68 -2.20
CA ALA A 42 4.19 7.83 -1.31
C ALA A 42 3.50 7.50 0.02
N LEU A 43 2.50 6.62 0.01
CA LEU A 43 1.78 6.20 1.20
C LEU A 43 2.55 5.18 2.06
N HIS A 44 3.42 4.38 1.46
CA HIS A 44 4.12 3.30 2.14
C HIS A 44 5.61 3.62 2.33
N ARG A 45 5.90 4.66 3.14
CA ARG A 45 7.26 5.15 3.38
C ARG A 45 8.00 4.47 4.51
N HIS A 46 7.31 3.70 5.34
CA HIS A 46 7.90 3.05 6.51
C HIS A 46 7.79 1.54 6.38
N THR A 47 8.60 0.85 7.15
CA THR A 47 8.58 -0.61 7.19
C THR A 47 8.33 -1.08 8.60
N ALA A 48 7.35 -1.95 8.78
CA ALA A 48 7.09 -2.63 10.04
C ALA A 48 7.64 -4.06 9.97
N HIS A 49 8.39 -4.45 10.98
CA HIS A 49 8.91 -5.81 11.13
C HIS A 49 8.01 -6.59 12.06
N LEU A 50 7.45 -7.70 11.56
CA LEU A 50 6.42 -8.46 12.24
C LEU A 50 6.77 -9.94 12.31
N ARG A 51 6.26 -10.62 13.35
CA ARG A 51 6.10 -12.07 13.36
C ARG A 51 4.63 -12.38 13.22
N LEU A 52 4.28 -13.31 12.35
CA LEU A 52 2.91 -13.73 12.09
C LEU A 52 2.75 -15.21 12.37
N SER A 53 1.65 -15.56 13.07
CA SER A 53 1.20 -16.93 13.21
C SER A 53 0.72 -17.49 11.86
N PRO A 54 0.51 -18.81 11.74
CA PRO A 54 -0.10 -19.38 10.55
C PRO A 54 -1.44 -18.74 10.18
N ARG A 55 -2.25 -18.38 11.18
CA ARG A 55 -3.52 -17.68 10.97
C ARG A 55 -3.27 -16.22 10.56
N GLY A 56 -2.28 -15.56 11.16
CA GLY A 56 -1.90 -14.19 10.82
C GLY A 56 -1.47 -14.07 9.36
N ARG A 57 -0.82 -15.08 8.80
CA ARG A 57 -0.46 -15.14 7.39
C ARG A 57 -1.68 -15.09 6.47
N LYS A 58 -2.78 -15.70 6.87
CA LYS A 58 -4.04 -15.66 6.12
C LYS A 58 -4.76 -14.33 6.25
N LEU A 59 -4.63 -13.69 7.42
CA LEU A 59 -5.31 -12.43 7.72
C LEU A 59 -4.58 -11.22 7.13
N LEU A 60 -3.27 -11.28 6.95
CA LEU A 60 -2.48 -10.14 6.51
C LEU A 60 -2.95 -9.54 5.18
N PRO A 61 -3.19 -10.32 4.11
CA PRO A 61 -3.68 -9.76 2.85
C PRO A 61 -5.11 -9.18 2.97
N ILE A 62 -5.92 -9.70 3.89
CA ILE A 62 -7.29 -9.23 4.10
C ILE A 62 -7.29 -7.81 4.65
N HIS A 63 -6.39 -7.52 5.60
CA HIS A 63 -6.33 -6.21 6.26
C HIS A 63 -5.38 -5.22 5.57
N PHE A 64 -4.37 -5.71 4.86
CA PHE A 64 -3.34 -4.87 4.24
C PHE A 64 -3.27 -4.99 2.72
N GLY A 65 -4.12 -5.81 2.10
CA GLY A 65 -4.21 -5.93 0.65
C GLY A 65 -2.89 -6.30 -0.02
N ALA A 66 -2.55 -5.58 -1.09
CA ALA A 66 -1.36 -5.85 -1.90
C ALA A 66 -0.04 -5.74 -1.10
N ALA A 67 0.05 -4.83 -0.15
CA ALA A 67 1.22 -4.69 0.71
C ALA A 67 1.41 -5.94 1.57
N GLY A 68 0.32 -6.50 2.09
CA GLY A 68 0.35 -7.75 2.84
C GLY A 68 0.77 -8.94 1.99
N THR A 69 0.25 -9.04 0.78
CA THR A 69 0.60 -10.10 -0.16
C THR A 69 2.09 -10.04 -0.52
N ARG A 70 2.62 -8.85 -0.78
CA ARG A 70 4.05 -8.66 -1.07
C ARG A 70 4.93 -9.03 0.11
N ALA A 71 4.54 -8.64 1.31
CA ALA A 71 5.27 -8.98 2.54
C ALA A 71 5.36 -10.49 2.72
N LEU A 72 4.29 -11.22 2.46
CA LEU A 72 4.27 -12.68 2.55
C LEU A 72 5.12 -13.37 1.49
N ALA A 73 5.21 -12.79 0.28
CA ALA A 73 6.05 -13.33 -0.78
C ALA A 73 7.54 -13.32 -0.39
N ASP A 74 7.95 -12.33 0.40
CA ASP A 74 9.32 -12.17 0.87
C ASP A 74 9.53 -12.67 2.31
N ALA A 75 8.55 -13.38 2.87
CA ALA A 75 8.63 -13.89 4.23
C ALA A 75 9.80 -14.85 4.42
N GLY A 76 10.40 -14.80 5.60
CA GLY A 76 11.44 -15.75 5.99
C GLY A 76 10.86 -17.16 6.25
N PRO A 77 11.73 -18.14 6.54
CA PRO A 77 11.28 -19.48 6.87
C PRO A 77 10.52 -19.49 8.20
N PRO A 78 9.56 -20.43 8.38
CA PRO A 78 8.87 -20.57 9.66
C PRO A 78 9.83 -20.94 10.78
N ASP A 79 9.59 -20.41 11.98
CA ASP A 79 10.31 -20.82 13.18
C ASP A 79 9.73 -22.11 13.76
N ALA A 80 10.22 -22.53 14.95
CA ALA A 80 9.79 -23.76 15.59
C ALA A 80 8.28 -23.79 15.89
N ASP A 81 7.67 -22.62 16.10
CA ASP A 81 6.22 -22.50 16.36
C ASP A 81 5.39 -22.30 15.10
N GLY A 82 6.02 -22.31 13.93
CA GLY A 82 5.37 -22.08 12.65
C GLY A 82 5.13 -20.61 12.33
N TRP A 83 5.67 -19.69 13.11
CA TRP A 83 5.57 -18.26 12.86
C TRP A 83 6.62 -17.81 11.85
N VAL A 84 6.26 -16.81 11.05
CA VAL A 84 7.16 -16.24 10.04
C VAL A 84 7.44 -14.78 10.34
N ARG A 85 8.61 -14.32 9.92
CA ARG A 85 8.98 -12.90 9.98
C ARG A 85 8.68 -12.27 8.63
N VAL A 86 8.04 -11.11 8.65
CA VAL A 86 7.72 -10.35 7.45
C VAL A 86 8.10 -8.89 7.64
N CYS A 87 8.39 -8.22 6.53
CA CYS A 87 8.59 -6.77 6.46
C CYS A 87 7.41 -6.19 5.70
N LEU A 88 6.58 -5.42 6.39
CA LEU A 88 5.38 -4.82 5.83
C LEU A 88 5.61 -3.34 5.56
N ALA A 89 5.38 -2.91 4.32
CA ALA A 89 5.39 -1.49 3.98
C ALA A 89 4.13 -0.82 4.56
N VAL A 90 4.32 0.24 5.33
CA VAL A 90 3.26 0.93 6.04
C VAL A 90 3.35 2.44 5.84
N GLU A 91 2.22 3.13 6.02
CA GLU A 91 2.13 4.57 5.84
C GLU A 91 2.90 5.33 6.93
N SER A 92 2.69 4.94 8.17
CA SER A 92 3.37 5.50 9.34
C SER A 92 3.33 4.51 10.49
N GLU A 93 4.15 4.75 11.51
CA GLU A 93 4.14 3.92 12.71
C GLU A 93 2.77 3.96 13.41
N ALA A 94 2.20 5.14 13.57
CA ALA A 94 0.91 5.31 14.24
C ALA A 94 -0.23 4.57 13.54
N VAL A 95 -0.28 4.67 12.20
CA VAL A 95 -1.29 3.96 11.40
C VAL A 95 -1.06 2.46 11.47
N ALA A 96 0.21 2.03 11.39
CA ALA A 96 0.55 0.61 11.48
C ALA A 96 0.13 -0.02 12.81
N VAL A 97 0.34 0.67 13.92
CA VAL A 97 -0.08 0.18 15.24
C VAL A 97 -1.60 -0.04 15.27
N GLY A 98 -2.37 0.93 14.80
CA GLY A 98 -3.83 0.82 14.73
C GLY A 98 -4.30 -0.35 13.86
N ASP A 99 -3.72 -0.50 12.70
CA ASP A 99 -4.10 -1.56 11.76
C ASP A 99 -3.63 -2.94 12.22
N LEU A 100 -2.46 -3.04 12.84
CA LEU A 100 -1.94 -4.30 13.35
C LEU A 100 -2.74 -4.85 14.54
N LEU A 101 -3.40 -3.99 15.31
CA LEU A 101 -4.30 -4.43 16.38
C LEU A 101 -5.45 -5.29 15.86
N ARG A 102 -5.83 -5.15 14.60
CA ARG A 102 -6.85 -5.99 13.96
C ARG A 102 -6.43 -7.46 13.83
N LEU A 103 -5.13 -7.71 13.82
CA LEU A 103 -4.60 -9.07 13.78
C LEU A 103 -4.61 -9.74 15.17
N GLY A 104 -4.74 -8.95 16.24
CA GLY A 104 -4.80 -9.45 17.61
C GLY A 104 -3.55 -10.24 17.98
N ALA A 105 -3.75 -11.39 18.61
CA ALA A 105 -2.66 -12.25 19.06
C ALA A 105 -1.91 -12.97 17.91
N GLU A 106 -2.39 -12.86 16.70
CA GLU A 106 -1.81 -13.53 15.53
C GLU A 106 -0.60 -12.80 14.94
N ALA A 107 -0.32 -11.60 15.43
CA ALA A 107 0.83 -10.82 15.01
C ALA A 107 1.57 -10.25 16.22
N SER A 108 2.89 -10.19 16.12
CA SER A 108 3.75 -9.54 17.10
C SER A 108 4.66 -8.56 16.38
N ALA A 109 4.60 -7.28 16.76
CA ALA A 109 5.48 -6.28 16.21
C ALA A 109 6.88 -6.43 16.80
N LEU A 110 7.87 -6.56 15.94
CA LEU A 110 9.27 -6.61 16.36
C LEU A 110 9.86 -5.20 16.39
N ARG A 111 9.60 -4.42 15.35
CA ARG A 111 10.08 -3.05 15.24
C ARG A 111 9.41 -2.35 14.06
N ALA A 112 9.05 -1.08 14.25
CA ALA A 112 8.79 -0.16 13.15
C ALA A 112 10.06 0.64 12.90
N HIS A 113 10.48 0.73 11.66
CA HIS A 113 11.69 1.45 11.27
C HIS A 113 11.38 2.44 10.17
N ALA A 114 11.75 3.69 10.38
CA ALA A 114 11.76 4.67 9.31
C ALA A 114 12.96 4.40 8.40
N PRO A 115 12.85 4.57 7.09
CA PRO A 115 14.01 4.44 6.22
C PRO A 115 15.10 5.41 6.66
N ASP A 116 16.33 4.92 6.65
CA ASP A 116 17.49 5.73 7.00
C ASP A 116 17.61 6.88 5.98
N PRO A 117 17.64 8.12 6.43
CA PRO A 117 17.79 9.25 5.51
C PRO A 117 19.13 9.27 4.76
N ALA A 118 20.09 8.45 5.20
CA ALA A 118 21.39 8.29 4.54
C ALA A 118 21.37 7.26 3.39
N THR A 119 20.29 6.54 3.22
CA THR A 119 20.07 5.60 2.11
C THR A 119 19.01 6.14 1.12
#